data_ccda6bbe78f0a99e4080bb0f647d5ddc
#
_entry.id   ccda6bbe78f0a99e4080bb0f647d5ddc
#
_cell.length_a   1.000
_cell.length_b   1.000
_cell.length_c   1.000
_cell.angle_alpha   90.00
_cell.angle_beta   90.00
_cell.angle_gamma   90.00
#
_symmetry.space_group_name_H-M   'P 1'
#
loop_
_entity.id
_entity.type
_entity.pdbx_description
1 polymer ?
#
loop_
_entity_poly.entity_id
_entity_poly.type
_entity_poly.pdbx_seq_one_letter_code
_entity_poly.pdbx_strand_id
1 'polypeptide(L)'
;GATGRDLATLQPQDIDAYFVTYGAQRWSRISAGQIANMLRVFLRHAATTGACSAALAGSIQGHRRYALESLPYALSWDDVRRVIATAGGDGERQIRDRAILLLLAVYGLRRGEVASLRLDQIDRVTGRLHIWRLKRRQPQVYPLVPSVAQALGRYIDDVRPSVAHAQVFIRAQAPRTPIRATAIYSIVSNRLRELGIQAAHLGPHALRHSCAAKLLADGLTLKEIGDHLGHRSTSATMTYTKIDIEAL
;
A
#
# COMPACT_ATOMS: atom_id res chain seq x y z
N GLY A 1 27.89 -9.16 10.63
CA GLY A 1 27.27 -8.09 11.37
C GLY A 1 28.20 -6.91 11.57
N ALA A 2 27.68 -5.76 11.96
CA ALA A 2 28.43 -4.51 12.12
C ALA A 2 29.54 -4.57 13.19
N THR A 3 29.58 -5.59 14.03
CA THR A 3 30.56 -5.76 15.11
C THR A 3 31.54 -6.90 14.87
N GLY A 4 31.40 -7.71 13.81
CA GLY A 4 32.26 -8.86 13.53
C GLY A 4 32.20 -9.98 14.59
N ARG A 5 31.29 -9.90 15.59
CA ARG A 5 31.14 -10.92 16.64
C ARG A 5 30.32 -12.10 16.15
N ASP A 6 30.66 -13.29 16.65
CA ASP A 6 29.90 -14.50 16.43
C ASP A 6 28.53 -14.41 17.12
N LEU A 7 27.51 -14.95 16.49
CA LEU A 7 26.14 -14.98 17.01
C LEU A 7 26.06 -15.69 18.38
N ALA A 8 26.89 -16.71 18.59
CA ALA A 8 26.98 -17.47 19.82
C ALA A 8 27.47 -16.64 21.04
N THR A 9 28.23 -15.57 20.77
CA THR A 9 28.84 -14.71 21.81
C THR A 9 28.04 -13.43 22.09
N LEU A 10 26.94 -13.18 21.34
CA LEU A 10 26.10 -12.01 21.52
C LEU A 10 25.39 -12.04 22.87
N GLN A 11 25.35 -10.87 23.51
CA GLN A 11 24.66 -10.62 24.78
C GLN A 11 23.46 -9.68 24.55
N PRO A 12 22.44 -9.67 25.42
CA PRO A 12 21.32 -8.73 25.33
C PRO A 12 21.75 -7.26 25.17
N GLN A 13 22.82 -6.86 25.87
CA GLN A 13 23.36 -5.49 25.82
C GLN A 13 23.89 -5.10 24.42
N ASP A 14 24.38 -6.06 23.63
CA ASP A 14 24.84 -5.80 22.25
C ASP A 14 23.65 -5.45 21.35
N ILE A 15 22.48 -6.05 21.60
CA ILE A 15 21.24 -5.75 20.88
C ILE A 15 20.73 -4.36 21.26
N ASP A 16 20.71 -4.03 22.54
CA ASP A 16 20.29 -2.71 23.02
C ASP A 16 21.21 -1.62 22.47
N ALA A 17 22.52 -1.82 22.53
CA ALA A 17 23.51 -0.92 21.94
C ALA A 17 23.29 -0.70 20.43
N TYR A 18 22.94 -1.76 19.69
CA TYR A 18 22.62 -1.67 18.27
C TYR A 18 21.40 -0.79 18.01
N PHE A 19 20.32 -0.97 18.77
CA PHE A 19 19.10 -0.15 18.64
C PHE A 19 19.34 1.31 19.03
N VAL A 20 20.11 1.56 20.08
CA VAL A 20 20.43 2.92 20.55
C VAL A 20 21.37 3.61 19.57
N THR A 21 22.46 2.95 19.15
CA THR A 21 23.52 3.60 18.34
C THR A 21 23.11 3.75 16.88
N TYR A 22 22.49 2.70 16.29
CA TYR A 22 22.13 2.70 14.87
C TYR A 22 20.64 3.00 14.63
N GLY A 23 19.80 2.63 15.57
CA GLY A 23 18.34 2.74 15.43
C GLY A 23 17.84 4.15 15.66
N ALA A 24 18.29 4.82 16.73
CA ALA A 24 17.78 6.13 17.13
C ALA A 24 18.01 7.23 16.07
N GLN A 25 19.10 7.12 15.32
CA GLN A 25 19.46 8.12 14.29
C GLN A 25 18.91 7.81 12.89
N ARG A 26 18.53 6.57 12.60
CA ARG A 26 18.25 6.10 11.24
C ARG A 26 16.84 5.56 11.02
N TRP A 27 16.14 5.18 12.09
CA TRP A 27 14.86 4.51 11.98
C TRP A 27 13.73 5.33 12.61
N SER A 28 12.61 5.40 11.89
CA SER A 28 11.37 5.81 12.54
C SER A 28 10.96 4.79 13.61
N ARG A 29 10.16 5.19 14.60
CA ARG A 29 9.63 4.28 15.63
C ARG A 29 8.95 3.04 15.00
N ILE A 30 8.27 3.22 13.85
CA ILE A 30 7.64 2.13 13.09
C ILE A 30 8.69 1.17 12.54
N SER A 31 9.74 1.69 11.92
CA SER A 31 10.84 0.89 11.37
C SER A 31 11.59 0.14 12.46
N ALA A 32 11.89 0.81 13.57
CA ALA A 32 12.54 0.18 14.72
C ALA A 32 11.72 -1.00 15.28
N GLY A 33 10.39 -0.83 15.39
CA GLY A 33 9.50 -1.91 15.82
C GLY A 33 9.43 -3.09 14.84
N GLN A 34 9.51 -2.83 13.53
CA GLN A 34 9.57 -3.89 12.51
C GLN A 34 10.89 -4.65 12.58
N ILE A 35 12.01 -3.93 12.69
CA ILE A 35 13.35 -4.53 12.81
C ILE A 35 13.46 -5.34 14.09
N ALA A 36 12.96 -4.84 15.22
CA ALA A 36 12.90 -5.57 16.48
C ALA A 36 12.12 -6.89 16.34
N ASN A 37 10.98 -6.86 15.64
CA ASN A 37 10.20 -8.08 15.39
C ASN A 37 10.91 -9.07 14.48
N MET A 38 11.53 -8.59 13.39
CA MET A 38 12.32 -9.43 12.49
C MET A 38 13.50 -10.07 13.20
N LEU A 39 14.23 -9.28 14.00
CA LEU A 39 15.38 -9.77 14.77
C LEU A 39 14.94 -10.80 15.84
N ARG A 40 13.82 -10.57 16.49
CA ARG A 40 13.26 -11.54 17.45
C ARG A 40 12.93 -12.88 16.78
N VAL A 41 12.30 -12.86 15.61
CA VAL A 41 11.97 -14.08 14.85
C VAL A 41 13.25 -14.80 14.43
N PHE A 42 14.24 -14.07 13.93
CA PHE A 42 15.53 -14.61 13.54
C PHE A 42 16.26 -15.26 14.74
N LEU A 43 16.36 -14.56 15.87
CA LEU A 43 17.05 -15.07 17.06
C LEU A 43 16.33 -16.29 17.68
N ARG A 44 15.00 -16.35 17.63
CA ARG A 44 14.25 -17.56 18.02
C ARG A 44 14.65 -18.75 17.14
N HIS A 45 14.72 -18.55 15.85
CA HIS A 45 15.14 -19.60 14.92
C HIS A 45 16.63 -20.00 15.17
N ALA A 46 17.51 -19.02 15.33
CA ALA A 46 18.92 -19.27 15.64
C ALA A 46 19.10 -20.05 16.96
N ALA A 47 18.28 -19.77 17.95
CA ALA A 47 18.28 -20.51 19.23
C ALA A 47 17.83 -21.98 19.06
N THR A 48 16.85 -22.26 18.17
CA THR A 48 16.42 -23.66 17.91
C THR A 48 17.51 -24.49 17.21
N THR A 49 18.42 -23.83 16.51
CA THR A 49 19.60 -24.47 15.87
C THR A 49 20.85 -24.47 16.74
N GLY A 50 20.76 -23.97 17.97
CA GLY A 50 21.91 -23.88 18.88
C GLY A 50 22.92 -22.77 18.54
N ALA A 51 22.61 -21.90 17.58
CA ALA A 51 23.52 -20.84 17.12
C ALA A 51 23.59 -19.64 18.08
N CYS A 52 22.64 -19.49 19.02
CA CYS A 52 22.67 -18.45 20.06
C CYS A 52 21.83 -18.85 21.28
N SER A 53 21.94 -18.06 22.36
CA SER A 53 21.12 -18.26 23.56
C SER A 53 19.65 -17.92 23.31
N ALA A 54 18.74 -18.74 23.86
CA ALA A 54 17.30 -18.48 23.80
C ALA A 54 16.92 -17.15 24.50
N ALA A 55 17.70 -16.72 25.51
CA ALA A 55 17.50 -15.47 26.22
C ALA A 55 17.63 -14.22 25.33
N LEU A 56 18.42 -14.28 24.24
CA LEU A 56 18.59 -13.16 23.30
C LEU A 56 17.27 -12.75 22.62
N ALA A 57 16.45 -13.71 22.22
CA ALA A 57 15.16 -13.41 21.61
C ALA A 57 14.17 -12.80 22.60
N GLY A 58 14.28 -13.18 23.88
CA GLY A 58 13.46 -12.65 24.98
C GLY A 58 13.84 -11.22 25.39
N SER A 59 15.11 -10.84 25.25
CA SER A 59 15.61 -9.52 25.64
C SER A 59 15.08 -8.38 24.75
N ILE A 60 14.69 -8.68 23.50
CA ILE A 60 14.15 -7.66 22.60
C ILE A 60 12.77 -7.23 23.09
N GLN A 61 12.72 -6.13 23.81
CA GLN A 61 11.46 -5.52 24.19
C GLN A 61 10.82 -4.85 22.95
N GLY A 62 9.66 -5.38 22.51
CA GLY A 62 8.86 -4.73 21.50
C GLY A 62 8.32 -3.41 22.05
N HIS A 63 8.57 -2.29 21.40
CA HIS A 63 7.85 -1.08 21.70
C HIS A 63 6.35 -1.35 21.58
N ARG A 64 5.61 -1.20 22.69
CA ARG A 64 4.16 -1.29 22.68
C ARG A 64 3.64 -0.25 21.69
N ARG A 65 3.13 -0.71 20.57
CA ARG A 65 2.39 0.13 19.64
C ARG A 65 1.00 0.30 20.23
N TYR A 66 0.69 1.47 20.67
CA TYR A 66 -0.70 1.82 20.85
C TYR A 66 -1.29 1.95 19.44
N ALA A 67 -2.28 1.12 19.12
CA ALA A 67 -2.96 1.11 17.82
C ALA A 67 -3.57 2.48 17.44
N LEU A 68 -3.44 3.44 18.35
CA LEU A 68 -4.08 4.74 18.36
C LEU A 68 -3.11 5.93 18.24
N GLU A 69 -1.79 5.70 18.12
CA GLU A 69 -0.79 6.78 18.10
C GLU A 69 -0.74 7.60 16.80
N SER A 70 -1.27 7.09 15.71
CA SER A 70 -1.39 7.84 14.46
C SER A 70 -2.75 7.63 13.84
N LEU A 71 -3.47 8.71 13.63
CA LEU A 71 -4.65 8.70 12.76
C LEU A 71 -4.21 8.34 11.34
N PRO A 72 -4.93 7.48 10.64
CA PRO A 72 -4.70 7.29 9.23
C PRO A 72 -5.05 8.59 8.52
N TYR A 73 -4.06 9.23 7.94
CA TYR A 73 -4.29 10.41 7.14
C TYR A 73 -5.03 10.01 5.86
N ALA A 74 -6.28 10.41 5.77
CA ALA A 74 -7.05 10.37 4.54
C ALA A 74 -7.00 11.74 3.89
N LEU A 75 -6.77 11.79 2.58
CA LEU A 75 -6.93 13.02 1.81
C LEU A 75 -8.41 13.41 1.81
N SER A 76 -8.70 14.69 1.82
CA SER A 76 -10.04 15.16 1.51
C SER A 76 -10.49 14.66 0.13
N TRP A 77 -11.80 14.47 -0.07
CA TRP A 77 -12.27 14.02 -1.38
C TRP A 77 -11.99 15.04 -2.49
N ASP A 78 -11.90 16.32 -2.14
CA ASP A 78 -11.49 17.38 -3.06
C ASP A 78 -10.02 17.25 -3.46
N ASP A 79 -9.14 16.92 -2.53
CA ASP A 79 -7.74 16.63 -2.86
C ASP A 79 -7.61 15.39 -3.75
N VAL A 80 -8.41 14.35 -3.51
CA VAL A 80 -8.46 13.17 -4.40
C VAL A 80 -8.87 13.58 -5.82
N ARG A 81 -9.90 14.44 -5.97
CA ARG A 81 -10.31 14.97 -7.29
C ARG A 81 -9.21 15.78 -7.94
N ARG A 82 -8.51 16.64 -7.18
CA ARG A 82 -7.35 17.41 -7.67
C ARG A 82 -6.24 16.50 -8.17
N VAL A 83 -5.90 15.46 -7.42
CA VAL A 83 -4.88 14.46 -7.82
C VAL A 83 -5.28 13.76 -9.13
N ILE A 84 -6.54 13.35 -9.27
CA ILE A 84 -7.02 12.73 -10.52
C ILE A 84 -7.00 13.74 -11.68
N ALA A 85 -7.33 15.00 -11.42
CA ALA A 85 -7.33 16.06 -12.43
C ALA A 85 -5.94 16.37 -13.01
N THR A 86 -4.86 16.17 -12.24
CA THR A 86 -3.48 16.32 -12.76
C THR A 86 -3.16 15.34 -13.91
N ALA A 87 -3.94 14.28 -14.05
CA ALA A 87 -3.83 13.31 -15.14
C ALA A 87 -4.95 13.50 -16.19
N GLY A 88 -5.48 14.71 -16.34
CA GLY A 88 -6.60 15.04 -17.25
C GLY A 88 -6.21 15.30 -18.72
N GLY A 89 -4.92 15.35 -19.04
CA GLY A 89 -4.45 15.62 -20.40
C GLY A 89 -4.48 14.40 -21.33
N ASP A 90 -4.11 14.64 -22.61
CA ASP A 90 -4.18 13.65 -23.69
C ASP A 90 -2.86 12.90 -23.94
N GLY A 91 -1.81 13.20 -23.18
CA GLY A 91 -0.54 12.49 -23.28
C GLY A 91 -0.65 11.04 -22.80
N GLU A 92 0.06 10.13 -23.48
CA GLU A 92 0.04 8.68 -23.18
C GLU A 92 0.23 8.36 -21.69
N ARG A 93 1.14 9.08 -21.02
CA ARG A 93 1.39 8.90 -19.59
C ARG A 93 0.21 9.39 -18.74
N GLN A 94 -0.42 10.50 -19.13
CA GLN A 94 -1.55 11.06 -18.41
C GLN A 94 -2.77 10.15 -18.52
N ILE A 95 -3.05 9.62 -19.71
CA ILE A 95 -4.15 8.67 -19.94
C ILE A 95 -3.95 7.40 -19.10
N ARG A 96 -2.75 6.82 -19.12
CA ARG A 96 -2.40 5.66 -18.27
C ARG A 96 -2.56 5.98 -16.80
N ASP A 97 -1.98 7.08 -16.36
CA ASP A 97 -1.91 7.43 -14.94
C ASP A 97 -3.30 7.76 -14.39
N ARG A 98 -4.19 8.36 -15.21
CA ARG A 98 -5.59 8.58 -14.86
C ARG A 98 -6.31 7.27 -14.53
N ALA A 99 -6.15 6.25 -15.36
CA ALA A 99 -6.74 4.93 -15.11
C ALA A 99 -6.20 4.31 -13.80
N ILE A 100 -4.90 4.43 -13.55
CA ILE A 100 -4.27 3.97 -12.29
C ILE A 100 -4.83 4.72 -11.08
N LEU A 101 -4.91 6.05 -11.14
CA LEU A 101 -5.42 6.88 -10.04
C LEU A 101 -6.88 6.57 -9.72
N LEU A 102 -7.73 6.38 -10.73
CA LEU A 102 -9.12 6.01 -10.55
C LEU A 102 -9.27 4.63 -9.89
N LEU A 103 -8.49 3.63 -10.28
CA LEU A 103 -8.50 2.31 -9.63
C LEU A 103 -8.11 2.39 -8.15
N LEU A 104 -7.14 3.24 -7.82
CA LEU A 104 -6.71 3.45 -6.44
C LEU A 104 -7.75 4.21 -5.61
N ALA A 105 -8.37 5.25 -6.19
CA ALA A 105 -9.30 6.11 -5.48
C ALA A 105 -10.70 5.51 -5.34
N VAL A 106 -11.23 4.88 -6.39
CA VAL A 106 -12.61 4.36 -6.42
C VAL A 106 -12.73 3.02 -5.70
N TYR A 107 -11.80 2.09 -5.96
CA TYR A 107 -11.86 0.75 -5.36
C TYR A 107 -10.89 0.57 -4.19
N GLY A 108 -10.08 1.58 -3.88
CA GLY A 108 -9.07 1.47 -2.84
C GLY A 108 -8.06 0.34 -3.07
N LEU A 109 -7.74 0.00 -4.33
CA LEU A 109 -6.84 -1.10 -4.64
C LEU A 109 -5.43 -0.85 -4.09
N ARG A 110 -4.74 -1.93 -3.74
CA ARG A 110 -3.33 -1.84 -3.38
C ARG A 110 -2.48 -1.65 -4.65
N ARG A 111 -1.37 -0.92 -4.52
CA ARG A 111 -0.44 -0.69 -5.65
C ARG A 111 0.00 -1.97 -6.37
N GLY A 112 0.16 -3.08 -5.62
CA GLY A 112 0.50 -4.38 -6.20
C GLY A 112 -0.65 -5.00 -6.98
N GLU A 113 -1.90 -4.82 -6.53
CA GLU A 113 -3.10 -5.30 -7.21
C GLU A 113 -3.28 -4.55 -8.54
N VAL A 114 -3.06 -3.23 -8.55
CA VAL A 114 -3.09 -2.42 -9.79
C VAL A 114 -1.96 -2.81 -10.74
N ALA A 115 -0.73 -2.99 -10.24
CA ALA A 115 0.41 -3.37 -11.07
C ALA A 115 0.25 -4.76 -11.71
N SER A 116 -0.41 -5.68 -11.02
CA SER A 116 -0.64 -7.05 -11.49
C SER A 116 -1.96 -7.25 -12.25
N LEU A 117 -2.79 -6.21 -12.38
CA LEU A 117 -4.08 -6.28 -13.08
C LEU A 117 -3.88 -6.73 -14.52
N ARG A 118 -4.68 -7.72 -14.97
CA ARG A 118 -4.60 -8.33 -16.30
C ARG A 118 -5.78 -7.92 -17.17
N LEU A 119 -5.60 -7.99 -18.48
CA LEU A 119 -6.64 -7.67 -19.46
C LEU A 119 -7.87 -8.57 -19.32
N ASP A 120 -7.68 -9.86 -19.07
CA ASP A 120 -8.75 -10.84 -18.87
C ASP A 120 -9.55 -10.64 -17.56
N GLN A 121 -9.12 -9.75 -16.69
CA GLN A 121 -9.81 -9.39 -15.46
C GLN A 121 -10.79 -8.22 -15.62
N ILE A 122 -10.82 -7.59 -16.80
CA ILE A 122 -11.71 -6.47 -17.12
C ILE A 122 -12.78 -6.96 -18.08
N ASP A 123 -13.93 -7.33 -17.54
CA ASP A 123 -15.08 -7.72 -18.35
C ASP A 123 -15.93 -6.48 -18.69
N ARG A 124 -15.70 -5.94 -19.89
CA ARG A 124 -16.45 -4.78 -20.38
C ARG A 124 -17.88 -5.11 -20.81
N VAL A 125 -18.16 -6.38 -21.13
CA VAL A 125 -19.46 -6.82 -21.57
C VAL A 125 -20.43 -6.91 -20.40
N THR A 126 -20.01 -7.55 -19.32
CA THR A 126 -20.84 -7.67 -18.11
C THR A 126 -20.61 -6.53 -17.12
N GLY A 127 -19.72 -5.57 -17.42
CA GLY A 127 -19.40 -4.44 -16.55
C GLY A 127 -18.78 -4.88 -15.22
N ARG A 128 -17.85 -5.83 -15.25
CA ARG A 128 -17.23 -6.38 -14.04
C ARG A 128 -15.71 -6.25 -14.05
N LEU A 129 -15.14 -5.95 -12.88
CA LEU A 129 -13.71 -5.90 -12.63
C LEU A 129 -13.34 -6.99 -11.62
N HIS A 130 -12.54 -7.96 -12.06
CA HIS A 130 -12.08 -9.09 -11.25
C HIS A 130 -10.71 -8.79 -10.66
N ILE A 131 -10.60 -8.68 -9.34
CA ILE A 131 -9.35 -8.37 -8.66
C ILE A 131 -8.87 -9.58 -7.88
N TRP A 132 -7.66 -10.05 -8.19
CA TRP A 132 -7.02 -11.07 -7.38
C TRP A 132 -6.41 -10.43 -6.13
N ARG A 133 -6.96 -10.73 -4.96
CA ARG A 133 -6.46 -10.21 -3.68
C ARG A 133 -5.21 -10.98 -3.24
N LEU A 134 -4.02 -10.46 -3.56
CA LEU A 134 -2.73 -11.11 -3.31
C LEU A 134 -2.55 -11.59 -1.86
N LYS A 135 -3.03 -10.81 -0.87
CA LYS A 135 -2.91 -11.16 0.55
C LYS A 135 -3.95 -12.19 1.04
N ARG A 136 -5.12 -12.24 0.40
CA ARG A 136 -6.19 -13.21 0.72
C ARG A 136 -6.13 -14.46 -0.15
N ARG A 137 -5.42 -14.40 -1.27
CA ARG A 137 -5.39 -15.43 -2.32
C ARG A 137 -6.81 -15.81 -2.80
N GLN A 138 -7.67 -14.83 -2.94
CA GLN A 138 -9.06 -14.98 -3.36
C GLN A 138 -9.43 -13.91 -4.39
N PRO A 139 -10.27 -14.24 -5.38
CA PRO A 139 -10.84 -13.27 -6.30
C PRO A 139 -11.87 -12.41 -5.57
N GLN A 140 -11.97 -11.16 -5.99
CA GLN A 140 -13.03 -10.24 -5.60
C GLN A 140 -13.54 -9.53 -6.85
N VAL A 141 -14.86 -9.46 -6.99
CA VAL A 141 -15.51 -8.86 -8.15
C VAL A 141 -16.11 -7.51 -7.74
N TYR A 142 -15.90 -6.49 -8.57
CA TYR A 142 -16.46 -5.16 -8.43
C TYR A 142 -17.29 -4.82 -9.66
N PRO A 143 -18.34 -3.99 -9.52
CA PRO A 143 -18.95 -3.34 -10.67
C PRO A 143 -17.90 -2.41 -11.32
N LEU A 144 -17.80 -2.46 -12.61
CA LEU A 144 -16.93 -1.55 -13.38
C LEU A 144 -17.66 -0.23 -13.57
N VAL A 145 -17.40 0.74 -12.67
CA VAL A 145 -18.08 2.04 -12.71
C VAL A 145 -17.70 2.84 -13.97
N PRO A 146 -18.60 3.69 -14.51
CA PRO A 146 -18.42 4.36 -15.80
C PRO A 146 -17.11 5.15 -15.93
N SER A 147 -16.71 5.90 -14.92
CA SER A 147 -15.47 6.69 -14.94
C SER A 147 -14.22 5.82 -15.07
N VAL A 148 -14.20 4.66 -14.40
CA VAL A 148 -13.09 3.69 -14.49
C VAL A 148 -13.14 2.94 -15.81
N ALA A 149 -14.34 2.55 -16.28
CA ALA A 149 -14.53 1.89 -17.58
C ALA A 149 -14.00 2.76 -18.72
N GLN A 150 -14.36 4.04 -18.73
CA GLN A 150 -13.91 5.00 -19.73
C GLN A 150 -12.38 5.18 -19.70
N ALA A 151 -11.80 5.37 -18.52
CA ALA A 151 -10.37 5.60 -18.40
C ALA A 151 -9.54 4.35 -18.77
N LEU A 152 -9.98 3.16 -18.37
CA LEU A 152 -9.36 1.90 -18.75
C LEU A 152 -9.52 1.65 -20.25
N GLY A 153 -10.73 1.88 -20.80
CA GLY A 153 -10.99 1.77 -22.22
C GLY A 153 -10.05 2.64 -23.04
N ARG A 154 -10.02 3.93 -22.74
CA ARG A 154 -9.13 4.88 -23.42
C ARG A 154 -7.66 4.47 -23.35
N TYR A 155 -7.19 4.00 -22.18
CA TYR A 155 -5.82 3.54 -22.07
C TYR A 155 -5.55 2.27 -22.87
N ILE A 156 -6.42 1.28 -22.79
CA ILE A 156 -6.22 -0.03 -23.43
C ILE A 156 -6.31 0.07 -24.95
N ASP A 157 -7.28 0.83 -25.45
CA ASP A 157 -7.59 0.89 -26.86
C ASP A 157 -6.69 1.88 -27.61
N ASP A 158 -6.39 3.06 -27.01
CA ASP A 158 -5.71 4.15 -27.72
C ASP A 158 -4.21 4.23 -27.41
N VAL A 159 -3.76 3.78 -26.24
CA VAL A 159 -2.42 4.11 -25.72
C VAL A 159 -1.58 2.90 -25.36
N ARG A 160 -2.19 1.84 -24.86
CA ARG A 160 -1.44 0.68 -24.38
C ARG A 160 -0.61 0.06 -25.50
N PRO A 161 0.74 -0.09 -25.31
CA PRO A 161 1.59 -0.73 -26.32
C PRO A 161 1.13 -2.16 -26.63
N SER A 162 1.16 -2.53 -27.90
CA SER A 162 0.92 -3.91 -28.34
C SER A 162 2.14 -4.76 -27.97
N VAL A 163 2.02 -5.51 -26.88
CA VAL A 163 3.05 -6.41 -26.34
C VAL A 163 2.42 -7.70 -25.84
N ALA A 164 3.20 -8.77 -25.78
CA ALA A 164 2.74 -10.10 -25.36
C ALA A 164 2.42 -10.22 -23.85
N HIS A 165 2.49 -9.13 -23.10
CA HIS A 165 2.19 -9.12 -21.68
C HIS A 165 0.68 -9.04 -21.43
N ALA A 166 0.16 -9.91 -20.57
CA ALA A 166 -1.25 -9.91 -20.20
C ALA A 166 -1.61 -8.78 -19.19
N GLN A 167 -0.62 -8.14 -18.56
CA GLN A 167 -0.85 -7.04 -17.63
C GLN A 167 -1.42 -5.82 -18.37
N VAL A 168 -2.36 -5.14 -17.72
CA VAL A 168 -2.99 -3.92 -18.26
C VAL A 168 -1.96 -2.82 -18.41
N PHE A 169 -1.23 -2.49 -17.35
CA PHE A 169 -0.36 -1.33 -17.32
C PHE A 169 1.07 -1.66 -17.73
N ILE A 170 1.50 -1.04 -18.82
CA ILE A 170 2.82 -1.20 -19.42
C ILE A 170 3.62 0.09 -19.28
N ARG A 171 4.94 0.00 -19.21
CA ARG A 171 5.85 1.16 -19.24
C ARG A 171 5.76 1.87 -20.60
N ALA A 172 5.68 3.20 -20.58
CA ALA A 172 5.68 4.00 -21.81
C ALA A 172 7.04 3.98 -22.54
N GLN A 173 8.14 3.74 -21.80
CA GLN A 173 9.50 3.68 -22.34
C GLN A 173 10.02 2.23 -22.39
N ALA A 174 10.91 1.98 -23.33
CA ALA A 174 11.60 0.70 -23.47
C ALA A 174 12.44 0.37 -22.21
N PRO A 175 12.56 -0.91 -21.87
CA PRO A 175 11.79 -2.03 -22.38
C PRO A 175 10.33 -1.95 -21.94
N ARG A 176 9.39 -2.18 -22.89
CA ARG A 176 7.93 -2.10 -22.67
C ARG A 176 7.42 -3.29 -21.86
N THR A 177 7.79 -3.33 -20.59
CA THR A 177 7.42 -4.36 -19.62
C THR A 177 6.30 -3.88 -18.70
N PRO A 178 5.62 -4.77 -17.96
CA PRO A 178 4.62 -4.38 -16.97
C PRO A 178 5.16 -3.37 -15.97
N ILE A 179 4.31 -2.41 -15.59
CA ILE A 179 4.66 -1.39 -14.60
C ILE A 179 4.90 -2.04 -13.23
N ARG A 180 5.92 -1.59 -12.51
CA ARG A 180 6.18 -2.06 -11.14
C ARG A 180 5.34 -1.29 -10.12
N ALA A 181 5.01 -1.94 -9.00
CA ALA A 181 4.29 -1.30 -7.90
C ALA A 181 5.01 -0.06 -7.34
N THR A 182 6.34 0.01 -7.44
CA THR A 182 7.15 1.19 -7.08
C THR A 182 6.89 2.38 -7.99
N ALA A 183 6.67 2.15 -9.29
CA ALA A 183 6.34 3.21 -10.23
C ALA A 183 4.94 3.80 -9.94
N ILE A 184 3.96 2.97 -9.53
CA ILE A 184 2.64 3.45 -9.09
C ILE A 184 2.78 4.33 -7.84
N TYR A 185 3.68 3.97 -6.91
CA TYR A 185 3.99 4.84 -5.78
C TYR A 185 4.49 6.22 -6.25
N SER A 186 5.44 6.26 -7.18
CA SER A 186 5.98 7.51 -7.72
C SER A 186 4.92 8.34 -8.44
N ILE A 187 4.00 7.69 -9.19
CA ILE A 187 2.89 8.36 -9.88
C ILE A 187 2.03 9.15 -8.88
N VAL A 188 1.67 8.54 -7.75
CA VAL A 188 0.85 9.20 -6.73
C VAL A 188 1.66 10.23 -5.95
N SER A 189 2.85 9.85 -5.47
CA SER A 189 3.65 10.71 -4.59
C SER A 189 4.12 12.00 -5.27
N ASN A 190 4.45 11.94 -6.56
CA ASN A 190 4.85 13.15 -7.30
C ASN A 190 3.68 14.13 -7.43
N ARG A 191 2.48 13.64 -7.77
CA ARG A 191 1.29 14.50 -7.89
C ARG A 191 0.88 15.14 -6.56
N LEU A 192 0.97 14.38 -5.46
CA LEU A 192 0.70 14.94 -4.14
C LEU A 192 1.67 16.07 -3.78
N ARG A 193 2.97 15.90 -4.13
CA ARG A 193 3.98 16.95 -3.92
C ARG A 193 3.76 18.17 -4.83
N GLU A 194 3.47 17.95 -6.11
CA GLU A 194 3.18 19.01 -7.09
C GLU A 194 1.98 19.86 -6.66
N LEU A 195 0.99 19.25 -6.03
CA LEU A 195 -0.18 19.95 -5.47
C LEU A 195 0.07 20.58 -4.09
N GLY A 196 1.26 20.42 -3.51
CA GLY A 196 1.58 20.91 -2.18
C GLY A 196 0.80 20.23 -1.05
N ILE A 197 0.22 19.05 -1.30
CA ILE A 197 -0.60 18.35 -0.33
C ILE A 197 0.31 17.76 0.76
N GLN A 198 0.11 18.26 1.98
CA GLN A 198 0.82 17.77 3.18
C GLN A 198 0.13 16.49 3.66
N ALA A 199 0.82 15.37 3.62
CA ALA A 199 0.31 14.10 4.10
C ALA A 199 1.41 13.32 4.84
N ALA A 200 1.07 12.64 5.92
CA ALA A 200 2.00 11.78 6.67
C ALA A 200 2.59 10.67 5.78
N HIS A 201 1.85 10.23 4.77
CA HIS A 201 2.27 9.24 3.79
C HIS A 201 1.88 9.68 2.37
N LEU A 202 2.86 10.19 1.62
CA LEU A 202 2.70 10.59 0.22
C LEU A 202 2.72 9.36 -0.70
N GLY A 203 1.60 8.65 -0.83
CA GLY A 203 1.56 7.47 -1.71
C GLY A 203 0.18 6.83 -1.87
N PRO A 204 0.06 5.70 -2.58
CA PRO A 204 -1.22 5.04 -2.89
C PRO A 204 -2.07 4.68 -1.67
N HIS A 205 -1.45 4.52 -0.49
CA HIS A 205 -2.19 4.28 0.75
C HIS A 205 -3.06 5.47 1.16
N ALA A 206 -2.65 6.71 0.87
CA ALA A 206 -3.47 7.89 1.14
C ALA A 206 -4.79 7.83 0.35
N LEU A 207 -4.75 7.51 -0.96
CA LEU A 207 -5.95 7.34 -1.79
C LEU A 207 -6.84 6.20 -1.28
N ARG A 208 -6.25 5.11 -0.84
CA ARG A 208 -7.01 3.99 -0.25
C ARG A 208 -7.67 4.37 1.07
N HIS A 209 -7.00 5.16 1.92
CA HIS A 209 -7.61 5.69 3.14
C HIS A 209 -8.75 6.65 2.83
N SER A 210 -8.60 7.49 1.80
CA SER A 210 -9.67 8.38 1.34
C SER A 210 -10.85 7.61 0.77
N CYS A 211 -10.62 6.52 0.03
CA CYS A 211 -11.68 5.62 -0.41
C CYS A 211 -12.47 5.07 0.79
N ALA A 212 -11.78 4.58 1.82
CA ALA A 212 -12.44 4.06 3.02
C ALA A 212 -13.21 5.14 3.78
N ALA A 213 -12.64 6.32 3.94
CA ALA A 213 -13.29 7.45 4.58
C ALA A 213 -14.54 7.89 3.82
N LYS A 214 -14.48 7.92 2.48
CA LYS A 214 -15.64 8.22 1.63
C LYS A 214 -16.75 7.18 1.79
N LEU A 215 -16.42 5.89 1.76
CA LEU A 215 -17.39 4.81 1.97
C LEU A 215 -18.04 4.89 3.36
N LEU A 216 -17.27 5.26 4.38
CA LEU A 216 -17.82 5.49 5.73
C LEU A 216 -18.76 6.67 5.76
N ALA A 217 -18.39 7.79 5.15
CA ALA A 217 -19.26 8.98 5.03
C ALA A 217 -20.52 8.71 4.20
N ASP A 218 -20.47 7.76 3.26
CA ASP A 218 -21.64 7.29 2.49
C ASP A 218 -22.51 6.29 3.27
N GLY A 219 -22.18 6.01 4.55
CA GLY A 219 -22.99 5.20 5.45
C GLY A 219 -22.69 3.70 5.45
N LEU A 220 -21.62 3.25 4.78
CA LEU A 220 -21.24 1.83 4.81
C LEU A 220 -20.70 1.43 6.18
N THR A 221 -21.05 0.23 6.61
CA THR A 221 -20.51 -0.35 7.85
C THR A 221 -19.02 -0.69 7.72
N LEU A 222 -18.30 -0.73 8.84
CA LEU A 222 -16.89 -1.12 8.86
C LEU A 222 -16.65 -2.50 8.27
N LYS A 223 -17.60 -3.42 8.40
CA LYS A 223 -17.54 -4.74 7.81
C LYS A 223 -17.56 -4.65 6.28
N GLU A 224 -18.52 -3.91 5.72
CA GLU A 224 -18.64 -3.69 4.27
C GLU A 224 -17.42 -2.99 3.69
N ILE A 225 -16.90 -1.97 4.39
CA ILE A 225 -15.64 -1.30 4.01
C ILE A 225 -14.48 -2.29 4.05
N GLY A 226 -14.39 -3.12 5.09
CA GLY A 226 -13.36 -4.16 5.21
C GLY A 226 -13.43 -5.17 4.08
N ASP A 227 -14.62 -5.62 3.73
CA ASP A 227 -14.87 -6.53 2.62
C ASP A 227 -14.55 -5.87 1.29
N HIS A 228 -15.02 -4.63 1.06
CA HIS A 228 -14.68 -3.84 -0.13
C HIS A 228 -13.17 -3.70 -0.33
N LEU A 229 -12.44 -3.34 0.71
CA LEU A 229 -11.00 -3.17 0.66
C LEU A 229 -10.21 -4.49 0.67
N GLY A 230 -10.83 -5.62 0.95
CA GLY A 230 -10.18 -6.92 1.10
C GLY A 230 -9.24 -6.96 2.31
N HIS A 231 -9.70 -6.52 3.50
CA HIS A 231 -8.98 -6.64 4.76
C HIS A 231 -9.05 -8.08 5.29
N ARG A 232 -7.95 -8.55 5.91
CA ARG A 232 -7.91 -9.91 6.53
C ARG A 232 -8.57 -9.94 7.91
N SER A 233 -8.65 -8.80 8.58
CA SER A 233 -9.19 -8.67 9.93
C SER A 233 -9.96 -7.37 10.09
N THR A 234 -10.93 -7.37 10.99
CA THR A 234 -11.71 -6.20 11.38
C THR A 234 -10.84 -5.10 11.99
N SER A 235 -9.73 -5.46 12.66
CA SER A 235 -8.81 -4.49 13.26
C SER A 235 -8.20 -3.53 12.23
N ALA A 236 -7.97 -3.99 10.99
CA ALA A 236 -7.49 -3.11 9.92
C ALA A 236 -8.57 -2.10 9.48
N THR A 237 -9.84 -2.42 9.66
CA THR A 237 -10.97 -1.55 9.31
C THR A 237 -11.34 -0.61 10.46
N MET A 238 -11.15 -1.03 11.71
CA MET A 238 -11.39 -0.19 12.89
C MET A 238 -10.52 1.07 12.94
N THR A 239 -9.45 1.12 12.16
CA THR A 239 -8.64 2.33 11.99
C THR A 239 -9.44 3.50 11.41
N TYR A 240 -10.54 3.23 10.71
CA TYR A 240 -11.39 4.26 10.09
C TYR A 240 -12.48 4.83 11.01
N THR A 241 -12.82 4.17 12.11
CA THR A 241 -13.78 4.71 13.09
C THR A 241 -13.30 6.01 13.74
N LYS A 242 -11.99 6.29 13.67
CA LYS A 242 -11.41 7.52 14.23
C LYS A 242 -11.56 8.73 13.33
N ILE A 243 -11.73 8.53 12.02
CA ILE A 243 -11.90 9.63 11.06
C ILE A 243 -13.26 10.30 11.28
N ASP A 244 -14.24 9.55 11.76
CA ASP A 244 -15.61 10.04 11.98
C ASP A 244 -15.75 10.90 13.25
N ILE A 245 -14.86 10.71 14.24
CA ILE A 245 -14.91 11.47 15.51
C ILE A 245 -14.38 12.90 15.36
N GLU A 246 -13.53 13.16 14.37
CA GLU A 246 -12.99 14.51 14.11
C GLU A 246 -13.85 15.32 13.11
N ALA A 247 -14.85 14.68 12.48
CA ALA A 247 -15.78 15.33 11.55
C ALA A 247 -17.08 15.82 12.23
N LEU A 248 -17.25 15.59 13.53
CA LEU A 248 -18.29 16.10 14.41
C LEU A 248 -17.81 17.28 15.24
#